data_f001af6c1af603d39a3a820486890931
#
_entry.id   f001af6c1af603d39a3a820486890931
#
_cell.length_a   1.000
_cell.length_b   1.000
_cell.length_c   1.000
_cell.angle_alpha   90.00
_cell.angle_beta   90.00
_cell.angle_gamma   90.00
#
_symmetry.space_group_name_H-M   'P 1'
#
loop_
_entity.id
_entity.type
_entity.pdbx_description
1 polymer ?
#
loop_
_entity_poly.entity_id
_entity_poly.type
_entity_poly.pdbx_seq_one_letter_code
_entity_poly.pdbx_strand_id
1 'polypeptide(L)'
;MKALPRLAWIAALIASSTQVLAQVKADTQAESLLWQLGQANAKVHRFSTLFTAQDARNHLSSDDGLKSAIDWCKKTAISKVYLESFRDGYRAERTALQKAKERFQSAGFAVSGCVTTTQVGKPSTNWKTIACYTDQATQEKLQLIFEFTAELFDEIMIDDFWFTDCACPDCDGARRAKSVTIGDKTYPVSGDTWEDYRCELMVRISQDRVQGAAKRINPKARLIIKYPQWYDRFHERGYEVVRETADFDVTWVGTETRDYKDKRWGGTVQYEAYFIMRWLGGIGGEKCGGGWYDWLGTTERTYVEQARQTVLAGARESMLFCYGGLQRDTGPKNVEALRANIPELLAVAKEVRRRDAVGLAAYKPPNSHPENEARVFDFVGMLGLPLAPCHEFPTNAPAAFFSTHALKDSGLIAKLAKFIAAGKPVLLTDGLVKKLGDAVDLNKSSVRILAVKGDPKSLLQLSQKELDDLRRPLLRPFQGSFQAPNQVALYLFQDGSWVVENFSDVPVSAELNGQPIDLSPRAWKHEWK
;
A
#
# COMPACT_ATOMS: atom_id res chain seq x y z
N MET A 1 -14.06 72.81 11.45
CA MET A 1 -14.85 71.61 11.75
C MET A 1 -14.60 70.58 10.67
N LYS A 2 -13.74 69.56 10.88
CA LYS A 2 -13.64 68.28 10.14
C LYS A 2 -12.61 67.43 10.87
N ALA A 3 -13.03 66.68 11.89
CA ALA A 3 -12.22 65.73 12.58
C ALA A 3 -13.02 64.43 12.80
N LEU A 4 -13.24 63.64 11.71
CA LEU A 4 -13.97 62.38 11.83
C LEU A 4 -13.63 61.30 10.79
N PRO A 5 -12.36 61.14 10.30
CA PRO A 5 -12.03 59.87 9.67
C PRO A 5 -10.95 59.01 10.40
N ARG A 6 -10.24 59.53 11.43
CA ARG A 6 -9.16 58.78 12.06
C ARG A 6 -9.60 57.68 13.03
N LEU A 7 -10.71 57.83 13.69
CA LEU A 7 -11.26 56.85 14.64
C LEU A 7 -11.80 55.57 13.97
N ALA A 8 -12.38 55.67 12.77
CA ALA A 8 -12.91 54.55 12.03
C ALA A 8 -11.81 53.61 11.52
N TRP A 9 -10.65 54.14 11.14
CA TRP A 9 -9.48 53.31 10.70
C TRP A 9 -8.82 52.59 11.86
N ILE A 10 -8.77 53.16 13.04
CA ILE A 10 -8.18 52.49 14.23
C ILE A 10 -9.10 51.37 14.73
N ALA A 11 -10.41 51.56 14.70
CA ALA A 11 -11.35 50.49 15.06
C ALA A 11 -11.35 49.33 14.07
N ALA A 12 -11.19 49.57 12.76
CA ALA A 12 -11.07 48.54 11.73
C ALA A 12 -9.75 47.75 11.86
N LEU A 13 -8.62 48.41 12.20
CA LEU A 13 -7.35 47.77 12.44
C LEU A 13 -7.33 46.92 13.72
N ILE A 14 -8.00 47.34 14.79
CA ILE A 14 -8.14 46.58 16.03
C ILE A 14 -9.08 45.40 15.83
N ALA A 15 -10.17 45.53 15.08
CA ALA A 15 -11.07 44.44 14.75
C ALA A 15 -10.40 43.37 13.87
N SER A 16 -9.60 43.79 12.89
CA SER A 16 -8.84 42.84 12.05
C SER A 16 -7.73 42.14 12.83
N SER A 17 -7.04 42.82 13.73
CA SER A 17 -6.01 42.19 14.57
C SER A 17 -6.58 41.21 15.63
N THR A 18 -7.76 41.50 16.18
CA THR A 18 -8.45 40.55 17.09
C THR A 18 -9.00 39.33 16.37
N GLN A 19 -9.49 39.45 15.13
CA GLN A 19 -9.89 38.33 14.30
C GLN A 19 -8.69 37.46 13.92
N VAL A 20 -7.56 38.04 13.52
CA VAL A 20 -6.33 37.33 13.22
C VAL A 20 -5.80 36.61 14.44
N LEU A 21 -5.78 37.25 15.62
CA LEU A 21 -5.36 36.60 16.86
C LEU A 21 -6.29 35.48 17.33
N ALA A 22 -7.59 35.61 17.12
CA ALA A 22 -8.56 34.55 17.40
C ALA A 22 -8.39 33.35 16.45
N GLN A 23 -8.16 33.62 15.17
CA GLN A 23 -7.87 32.57 14.17
C GLN A 23 -6.58 31.84 14.47
N VAL A 24 -5.47 32.56 14.76
CA VAL A 24 -4.17 31.96 15.14
C VAL A 24 -4.30 31.10 16.40
N LYS A 25 -5.09 31.52 17.40
CA LYS A 25 -5.34 30.72 18.61
C LYS A 25 -6.15 29.46 18.32
N ALA A 26 -7.17 29.56 17.47
CA ALA A 26 -8.00 28.43 17.05
C ALA A 26 -7.17 27.41 16.25
N ASP A 27 -6.34 27.87 15.31
CA ASP A 27 -5.45 27.02 14.53
C ASP A 27 -4.42 26.32 15.42
N THR A 28 -3.78 27.03 16.36
CA THR A 28 -2.84 26.46 17.30
C THR A 28 -3.49 25.41 18.24
N GLN A 29 -4.74 25.63 18.63
CA GLN A 29 -5.49 24.68 19.44
C GLN A 29 -5.88 23.43 18.65
N ALA A 30 -6.31 23.60 17.38
CA ALA A 30 -6.62 22.49 16.49
C ALA A 30 -5.37 21.63 16.17
N GLU A 31 -4.23 22.27 15.96
CA GLU A 31 -2.93 21.62 15.75
C GLU A 31 -2.51 20.79 16.96
N SER A 32 -2.68 21.33 18.17
CA SER A 32 -2.41 20.61 19.43
C SER A 32 -3.32 19.40 19.58
N LEU A 33 -4.58 19.49 19.16
CA LEU A 33 -5.54 18.39 19.20
C LEU A 33 -5.18 17.24 18.26
N LEU A 34 -4.77 17.53 17.00
CA LEU A 34 -4.34 16.51 16.04
C LEU A 34 -3.09 15.76 16.52
N TRP A 35 -2.12 16.48 17.10
CA TRP A 35 -0.94 15.84 17.70
C TRP A 35 -1.32 14.90 18.85
N GLN A 36 -2.14 15.36 19.78
CA GLN A 36 -2.62 14.55 20.90
C GLN A 36 -3.40 13.32 20.41
N LEU A 37 -4.26 13.49 19.41
CA LEU A 37 -5.01 12.41 18.81
C LEU A 37 -4.10 11.38 18.15
N GLY A 38 -3.09 11.81 17.40
CA GLY A 38 -2.09 10.95 16.78
C GLY A 38 -1.30 10.13 17.82
N GLN A 39 -0.85 10.77 18.90
CA GLN A 39 -0.15 10.09 20.00
C GLN A 39 -1.05 9.07 20.71
N ALA A 40 -2.28 9.44 21.03
CA ALA A 40 -3.24 8.56 21.73
C ALA A 40 -3.59 7.31 20.91
N ASN A 41 -3.61 7.40 19.59
CA ASN A 41 -3.95 6.30 18.69
C ASN A 41 -2.74 5.54 18.11
N ALA A 42 -1.50 5.94 18.42
CA ALA A 42 -0.29 5.39 17.81
C ALA A 42 -0.09 3.87 17.97
N LYS A 43 -0.77 3.22 18.91
CA LYS A 43 -0.78 1.75 19.09
C LYS A 43 -1.83 1.05 18.23
N VAL A 44 -2.86 1.77 17.80
CA VAL A 44 -3.94 1.25 16.95
C VAL A 44 -3.62 1.51 15.49
N HIS A 45 -3.42 2.77 15.16
CA HIS A 45 -3.02 3.23 13.84
C HIS A 45 -2.16 4.50 13.98
N ARG A 46 -1.08 4.56 13.24
CA ARG A 46 -0.11 5.65 13.30
C ARG A 46 0.01 6.32 11.93
N PHE A 47 0.16 7.64 11.93
CA PHE A 47 0.64 8.36 10.76
C PHE A 47 2.14 8.58 10.85
N SER A 48 2.83 8.40 9.73
CA SER A 48 4.27 8.65 9.58
C SER A 48 4.58 9.37 8.27
N THR A 49 5.80 9.85 8.13
CA THR A 49 6.32 10.42 6.88
C THR A 49 7.77 10.07 6.68
N LEU A 50 8.20 10.09 5.43
CA LEU A 50 9.59 9.92 5.03
C LEU A 50 10.24 11.28 4.75
N PHE A 51 11.44 11.47 5.27
CA PHE A 51 12.40 12.46 4.80
C PHE A 51 13.40 11.73 3.92
N THR A 52 13.37 11.99 2.61
CA THR A 52 14.34 11.39 1.68
C THR A 52 15.77 11.79 2.03
N ALA A 53 16.76 11.09 1.50
CA ALA A 53 18.17 11.46 1.70
C ALA A 53 18.42 12.91 1.25
N GLN A 54 17.75 13.35 0.18
CA GLN A 54 17.79 14.73 -0.30
C GLN A 54 17.04 15.69 0.64
N ASP A 55 15.90 15.26 1.24
CA ASP A 55 15.18 16.05 2.24
C ASP A 55 16.02 16.26 3.51
N ALA A 56 16.78 15.24 3.93
CA ALA A 56 17.71 15.36 5.06
C ALA A 56 18.72 16.50 4.84
N ARG A 57 19.27 16.60 3.63
CA ARG A 57 20.15 17.72 3.24
C ARG A 57 19.43 19.05 3.14
N ASN A 58 18.27 19.07 2.48
CA ASN A 58 17.61 20.32 2.08
C ASN A 58 16.77 20.95 3.20
N HIS A 59 16.21 20.12 4.10
CA HIS A 59 15.24 20.54 5.10
C HIS A 59 15.66 20.28 6.55
N LEU A 60 16.59 19.33 6.82
CA LEU A 60 16.94 18.95 8.18
C LEU A 60 18.35 19.38 8.61
N SER A 61 19.11 20.04 7.74
CA SER A 61 20.49 20.50 8.03
C SER A 61 20.53 21.69 8.97
N SER A 62 19.50 22.55 8.98
CA SER A 62 19.39 23.73 9.83
C SER A 62 18.42 23.55 11.00
N ASP A 63 18.57 24.33 12.07
CA ASP A 63 17.66 24.31 13.22
C ASP A 63 16.25 24.81 12.85
N ASP A 64 16.15 25.82 11.98
CA ASP A 64 14.86 26.35 11.50
C ASP A 64 14.15 25.33 10.61
N GLY A 65 14.88 24.63 9.75
CA GLY A 65 14.34 23.56 8.93
C GLY A 65 13.81 22.40 9.79
N LEU A 66 14.57 21.97 10.79
CA LEU A 66 14.16 20.96 11.75
C LEU A 66 12.91 21.38 12.53
N LYS A 67 12.88 22.64 13.01
CA LYS A 67 11.71 23.18 13.70
C LYS A 67 10.47 23.15 12.79
N SER A 68 10.61 23.63 11.56
CA SER A 68 9.52 23.65 10.56
C SER A 68 9.00 22.25 10.26
N ALA A 69 9.89 21.27 10.10
CA ALA A 69 9.54 19.87 9.85
C ALA A 69 8.81 19.24 11.05
N ILE A 70 9.28 19.48 12.27
CA ILE A 70 8.63 19.01 13.51
C ILE A 70 7.22 19.60 13.65
N ASP A 71 7.07 20.92 13.42
CA ASP A 71 5.79 21.60 13.52
C ASP A 71 4.80 21.06 12.47
N TRP A 72 5.25 20.87 11.23
CA TRP A 72 4.44 20.28 10.17
C TRP A 72 3.97 18.84 10.50
N CYS A 73 4.86 18.01 11.03
CA CYS A 73 4.52 16.66 11.46
C CYS A 73 3.46 16.66 12.56
N LYS A 74 3.61 17.53 13.57
CA LYS A 74 2.62 17.66 14.66
C LYS A 74 1.25 18.09 14.13
N LYS A 75 1.21 19.08 13.22
CA LYS A 75 0.00 19.55 12.54
C LYS A 75 -0.70 18.48 11.70
N THR A 76 -0.01 17.39 11.38
CA THR A 76 -0.50 16.28 10.53
C THR A 76 -0.69 14.98 11.33
N ALA A 77 -0.75 15.04 12.66
CA ALA A 77 -0.86 13.88 13.55
C ALA A 77 0.22 12.80 13.32
N ILE A 78 1.32 13.15 12.67
CA ILE A 78 2.45 12.24 12.44
C ILE A 78 3.17 12.03 13.76
N SER A 79 3.32 10.77 14.17
CA SER A 79 3.99 10.41 15.43
C SER A 79 5.28 9.60 15.20
N LYS A 80 5.62 9.31 13.94
CA LYS A 80 6.86 8.63 13.56
C LYS A 80 7.42 9.21 12.27
N VAL A 81 8.73 9.29 12.18
CA VAL A 81 9.43 9.72 10.98
C VAL A 81 10.45 8.68 10.54
N TYR A 82 10.64 8.56 9.24
CA TYR A 82 11.68 7.77 8.62
C TYR A 82 12.71 8.74 8.03
N LEU A 83 13.97 8.56 8.40
CA LEU A 83 15.10 9.35 7.90
C LEU A 83 15.90 8.50 6.92
N GLU A 84 15.88 8.88 5.67
CA GLU A 84 16.53 8.09 4.64
C GLU A 84 18.02 8.37 4.58
N SER A 85 18.81 7.32 4.63
CA SER A 85 20.25 7.39 4.60
C SER A 85 20.84 7.38 3.19
N PHE A 86 20.12 6.78 2.22
CA PHE A 86 20.59 6.64 0.84
C PHE A 86 19.42 6.62 -0.15
N ARG A 87 19.56 7.38 -1.25
CA ARG A 87 18.66 7.41 -2.43
C ARG A 87 19.39 8.00 -3.63
N ASP A 88 19.18 7.40 -4.82
CA ASP A 88 19.67 7.90 -6.11
C ASP A 88 21.21 8.17 -6.12
N GLY A 89 21.96 7.22 -5.57
CA GLY A 89 23.42 7.33 -5.49
C GLY A 89 23.94 8.29 -4.42
N TYR A 90 23.06 9.04 -3.75
CA TYR A 90 23.42 9.99 -2.70
C TYR A 90 23.25 9.38 -1.30
N ARG A 91 24.30 9.46 -0.49
CA ARG A 91 24.27 9.11 0.94
C ARG A 91 24.18 10.39 1.78
N ALA A 92 23.16 10.48 2.63
CA ALA A 92 22.97 11.60 3.52
C ALA A 92 24.11 11.69 4.58
N GLU A 93 24.42 12.91 4.98
CA GLU A 93 25.47 13.17 5.95
C GLU A 93 25.12 12.61 7.33
N ARG A 94 26.07 11.87 7.95
CA ARG A 94 25.90 11.26 9.27
C ARG A 94 25.46 12.27 10.32
N THR A 95 26.13 13.40 10.39
CA THR A 95 25.86 14.45 11.38
C THR A 95 24.46 15.04 11.24
N ALA A 96 23.99 15.21 10.00
CA ALA A 96 22.63 15.68 9.72
C ALA A 96 21.57 14.66 10.17
N LEU A 97 21.78 13.37 9.88
CA LEU A 97 20.89 12.29 10.29
C LEU A 97 20.84 12.12 11.81
N GLN A 98 22.01 12.17 12.49
CA GLN A 98 22.08 12.08 13.95
C GLN A 98 21.36 13.25 14.61
N LYS A 99 21.66 14.49 14.20
CA LYS A 99 20.99 15.69 14.69
C LYS A 99 19.47 15.62 14.48
N ALA A 100 19.03 15.22 13.29
CA ALA A 100 17.60 15.07 12.99
C ALA A 100 16.95 14.01 13.90
N LYS A 101 17.57 12.83 14.03
CA LYS A 101 17.09 11.75 14.92
C LYS A 101 16.91 12.26 16.35
N GLU A 102 17.93 12.90 16.92
CA GLU A 102 17.89 13.43 18.31
C GLU A 102 16.79 14.48 18.48
N ARG A 103 16.64 15.40 17.53
CA ARG A 103 15.64 16.47 17.58
C ARG A 103 14.21 15.92 17.48
N PHE A 104 13.95 14.98 16.56
CA PHE A 104 12.64 14.33 16.47
C PHE A 104 12.33 13.49 17.71
N GLN A 105 13.28 12.71 18.23
CA GLN A 105 13.09 11.94 19.45
C GLN A 105 12.80 12.83 20.66
N SER A 106 13.56 13.92 20.83
CA SER A 106 13.33 14.91 21.88
C SER A 106 11.97 15.60 21.77
N ALA A 107 11.42 15.70 20.55
CA ALA A 107 10.09 16.24 20.29
C ALA A 107 8.93 15.21 20.43
N GLY A 108 9.24 13.96 20.84
CA GLY A 108 8.28 12.90 21.12
C GLY A 108 7.93 11.99 19.93
N PHE A 109 8.73 11.99 18.87
CA PHE A 109 8.52 11.13 17.72
C PHE A 109 9.28 9.79 17.85
N ALA A 110 8.69 8.72 17.32
CA ALA A 110 9.47 7.55 16.96
C ALA A 110 10.29 7.85 15.68
N VAL A 111 11.51 7.31 15.59
CA VAL A 111 12.40 7.56 14.46
C VAL A 111 12.98 6.25 13.96
N SER A 112 12.88 6.00 12.65
CA SER A 112 13.45 4.86 11.95
C SER A 112 14.31 5.32 10.77
N GLY A 113 15.20 4.46 10.30
CA GLY A 113 15.96 4.67 9.07
C GLY A 113 15.21 4.19 7.84
N CYS A 114 15.64 4.66 6.67
CA CYS A 114 15.17 4.15 5.38
C CYS A 114 16.35 4.09 4.39
N VAL A 115 16.27 3.18 3.43
CA VAL A 115 17.19 3.03 2.30
C VAL A 115 16.39 2.81 1.03
N THR A 116 16.62 3.64 0.02
CA THR A 116 16.12 3.41 -1.34
C THR A 116 17.27 2.96 -2.23
N THR A 117 17.18 1.76 -2.79
CA THR A 117 18.28 1.08 -3.47
C THR A 117 18.47 1.47 -4.94
N THR A 118 18.08 2.70 -5.28
CA THR A 118 18.30 3.27 -6.61
C THR A 118 19.74 3.72 -6.81
N GLN A 119 20.32 3.45 -7.98
CA GLN A 119 21.68 3.84 -8.37
C GLN A 119 22.78 3.39 -7.38
N VAL A 120 22.64 2.20 -6.82
CA VAL A 120 23.63 1.66 -5.85
C VAL A 120 24.97 1.35 -6.50
N GLY A 121 24.96 0.78 -7.72
CA GLY A 121 26.17 0.34 -8.39
C GLY A 121 25.99 0.18 -9.90
N LYS A 122 26.40 -0.99 -10.46
CA LYS A 122 26.21 -1.31 -11.88
C LYS A 122 24.72 -1.25 -12.23
N PRO A 123 24.31 -0.42 -13.21
CA PRO A 123 22.91 -0.29 -13.56
C PRO A 123 22.39 -1.56 -14.24
N SER A 124 21.10 -1.85 -14.05
CA SER A 124 20.38 -2.87 -14.80
C SER A 124 20.37 -2.55 -16.30
N THR A 125 20.28 -3.59 -17.13
CA THR A 125 20.13 -3.45 -18.59
C THR A 125 18.77 -2.91 -19.00
N ASN A 126 17.73 -3.14 -18.18
CA ASN A 126 16.36 -2.70 -18.50
C ASN A 126 16.08 -1.34 -17.82
N TRP A 127 15.77 -1.30 -16.56
CA TRP A 127 15.58 -0.04 -15.87
C TRP A 127 16.86 0.42 -15.17
N LYS A 128 17.57 1.34 -15.80
CA LYS A 128 18.91 1.76 -15.39
C LYS A 128 19.02 2.37 -13.98
N THR A 129 17.89 2.79 -13.39
CA THR A 129 17.84 3.26 -12.00
C THR A 129 18.04 2.12 -11.01
N ILE A 130 17.65 0.90 -11.40
CA ILE A 130 17.80 -0.31 -10.60
C ILE A 130 19.20 -0.90 -10.80
N ALA A 131 19.71 -1.58 -9.79
CA ALA A 131 21.05 -2.16 -9.82
C ALA A 131 21.07 -3.59 -10.37
N CYS A 132 22.21 -3.99 -10.92
CA CYS A 132 22.57 -5.36 -11.23
C CYS A 132 23.20 -6.00 -9.99
N TYR A 133 22.44 -6.81 -9.25
CA TYR A 133 22.92 -7.44 -8.03
C TYR A 133 23.77 -8.70 -8.23
N THR A 134 23.98 -9.15 -9.47
CA THR A 134 25.00 -10.17 -9.80
C THR A 134 26.40 -9.58 -9.74
N ASP A 135 26.52 -8.26 -9.88
CA ASP A 135 27.77 -7.54 -9.82
C ASP A 135 28.31 -7.43 -8.38
N GLN A 136 29.51 -7.97 -8.15
CA GLN A 136 30.13 -8.06 -6.83
C GLN A 136 30.34 -6.67 -6.19
N ALA A 137 30.82 -5.68 -6.96
CA ALA A 137 31.03 -4.32 -6.45
C ALA A 137 29.71 -3.65 -6.02
N THR A 138 28.62 -3.95 -6.72
CA THR A 138 27.27 -3.50 -6.33
C THR A 138 26.82 -4.13 -5.00
N GLN A 139 27.09 -5.45 -4.80
CA GLN A 139 26.78 -6.12 -3.54
C GLN A 139 27.57 -5.54 -2.36
N GLU A 140 28.84 -5.24 -2.55
CA GLU A 140 29.70 -4.64 -1.53
C GLU A 140 29.23 -3.22 -1.15
N LYS A 141 28.90 -2.41 -2.15
CA LYS A 141 28.35 -1.07 -1.93
C LYS A 141 27.00 -1.11 -1.20
N LEU A 142 26.14 -2.05 -1.56
CA LEU A 142 24.87 -2.29 -0.86
C LEU A 142 25.10 -2.62 0.62
N GLN A 143 26.00 -3.54 0.91
CA GLN A 143 26.39 -3.92 2.27
C GLN A 143 26.82 -2.69 3.10
N LEU A 144 27.72 -1.87 2.57
CA LEU A 144 28.21 -0.66 3.25
C LEU A 144 27.08 0.34 3.55
N ILE A 145 26.07 0.45 2.67
CA ILE A 145 24.90 1.31 2.90
C ILE A 145 24.09 0.80 4.11
N PHE A 146 23.84 -0.51 4.21
CA PHE A 146 23.07 -1.07 5.33
C PHE A 146 23.86 -1.06 6.64
N GLU A 147 25.19 -1.30 6.61
CA GLU A 147 26.06 -1.17 7.76
C GLU A 147 26.04 0.28 8.30
N PHE A 148 26.22 1.28 7.42
CA PHE A 148 26.11 2.69 7.78
C PHE A 148 24.75 3.05 8.39
N THR A 149 23.66 2.53 7.84
CA THR A 149 22.31 2.82 8.32
C THR A 149 22.05 2.17 9.68
N ALA A 150 22.56 0.96 9.89
CA ALA A 150 22.41 0.23 11.15
C ALA A 150 23.21 0.83 12.32
N GLU A 151 24.29 1.57 12.05
CA GLU A 151 24.98 2.37 13.07
C GLU A 151 24.10 3.50 13.64
N LEU A 152 23.13 3.95 12.84
CA LEU A 152 22.30 5.10 13.18
C LEU A 152 20.91 4.72 13.71
N PHE A 153 20.32 3.60 13.22
CA PHE A 153 18.91 3.28 13.45
C PHE A 153 18.72 1.81 13.87
N ASP A 154 17.81 1.59 14.82
CA ASP A 154 17.41 0.25 15.28
C ASP A 154 16.30 -0.38 14.41
N GLU A 155 15.67 0.41 13.56
CA GLU A 155 14.68 -0.06 12.58
C GLU A 155 14.97 0.60 11.23
N ILE A 156 15.01 -0.20 10.17
CA ILE A 156 15.41 0.23 8.83
C ILE A 156 14.44 -0.31 7.81
N MET A 157 13.81 0.58 7.05
CA MET A 157 12.95 0.22 5.92
C MET A 157 13.75 0.18 4.62
N ILE A 158 13.47 -0.82 3.79
CA ILE A 158 13.88 -0.83 2.39
C ILE A 158 12.67 -0.40 1.56
N ASP A 159 12.85 0.62 0.74
CA ASP A 159 11.86 1.12 -0.22
C ASP A 159 11.59 0.11 -1.36
N ASP A 160 10.48 0.26 -2.07
CA ASP A 160 9.98 -0.64 -3.11
C ASP A 160 10.83 -0.72 -4.40
N PHE A 161 11.97 -0.06 -4.43
CA PHE A 161 13.01 -0.26 -5.46
C PHE A 161 13.92 -1.47 -5.16
N TRP A 162 13.53 -2.32 -4.20
CA TRP A 162 14.27 -3.53 -3.82
C TRP A 162 13.95 -4.70 -4.73
N PHE A 163 14.33 -4.61 -6.01
CA PHE A 163 14.13 -5.64 -7.01
C PHE A 163 15.21 -5.58 -8.09
N THR A 164 15.23 -6.53 -9.02
CA THR A 164 16.08 -6.51 -10.20
C THR A 164 15.34 -6.94 -11.46
N ASP A 165 15.63 -6.27 -12.56
CA ASP A 165 15.19 -6.64 -13.90
C ASP A 165 16.37 -6.83 -14.86
N CYS A 166 17.60 -6.91 -14.31
CA CYS A 166 18.80 -7.02 -15.10
C CYS A 166 18.84 -8.34 -15.89
N ALA A 167 19.29 -8.23 -17.15
CA ALA A 167 19.47 -9.34 -18.08
C ALA A 167 20.82 -9.25 -18.82
N CYS A 168 21.87 -8.71 -18.15
CA CYS A 168 23.21 -8.62 -18.71
C CYS A 168 23.84 -10.04 -18.88
N PRO A 169 24.95 -10.16 -19.61
CA PRO A 169 25.61 -11.46 -19.82
C PRO A 169 25.93 -12.20 -18.53
N ASP A 170 26.34 -11.51 -17.45
CA ASP A 170 26.64 -12.12 -16.16
C ASP A 170 25.38 -12.71 -15.52
N CYS A 171 24.25 -11.96 -15.55
CA CYS A 171 22.96 -12.45 -15.07
C CYS A 171 22.46 -13.66 -15.87
N ASP A 172 22.58 -13.62 -17.21
CA ASP A 172 22.16 -14.74 -18.06
C ASP A 172 23.06 -15.96 -17.84
N GLY A 173 24.37 -15.76 -17.68
CA GLY A 173 25.32 -16.82 -17.34
C GLY A 173 24.95 -17.51 -16.01
N ALA A 174 24.70 -16.74 -14.95
CA ALA A 174 24.29 -17.25 -13.64
C ALA A 174 22.94 -17.99 -13.70
N ARG A 175 21.95 -17.44 -14.41
CA ARG A 175 20.66 -18.08 -14.65
C ARG A 175 20.83 -19.46 -15.33
N ARG A 176 21.61 -19.54 -16.42
CA ARG A 176 21.87 -20.81 -17.14
C ARG A 176 22.64 -21.79 -16.28
N ALA A 177 23.56 -21.31 -15.45
CA ALA A 177 24.29 -22.13 -14.49
C ALA A 177 23.43 -22.56 -13.29
N LYS A 178 22.18 -22.08 -13.20
CA LYS A 178 21.25 -22.34 -12.09
C LYS A 178 21.88 -22.05 -10.73
N SER A 179 22.55 -20.90 -10.63
CA SER A 179 23.23 -20.51 -9.40
C SER A 179 23.26 -18.99 -9.22
N VAL A 180 23.26 -18.55 -7.98
CA VAL A 180 23.50 -17.15 -7.59
C VAL A 180 24.69 -17.10 -6.64
N THR A 181 25.58 -16.11 -6.83
CA THR A 181 26.76 -15.94 -5.97
C THR A 181 26.67 -14.62 -5.23
N ILE A 182 26.72 -14.67 -3.90
CA ILE A 182 26.72 -13.51 -3.01
C ILE A 182 28.02 -13.54 -2.19
N GLY A 183 28.93 -12.63 -2.53
CA GLY A 183 30.26 -12.66 -1.98
C GLY A 183 31.00 -13.93 -2.40
N ASP A 184 31.43 -14.70 -1.42
CA ASP A 184 32.13 -16.00 -1.57
C ASP A 184 31.17 -17.21 -1.56
N LYS A 185 29.87 -17.00 -1.36
CA LYS A 185 28.88 -18.07 -1.27
C LYS A 185 28.12 -18.22 -2.57
N THR A 186 27.94 -19.47 -3.00
CA THR A 186 27.12 -19.83 -4.17
C THR A 186 25.92 -20.66 -3.74
N TYR A 187 24.75 -20.29 -4.22
CA TYR A 187 23.47 -20.92 -3.91
C TYR A 187 22.84 -21.50 -5.17
N PRO A 188 22.23 -22.71 -5.11
CA PRO A 188 21.54 -23.29 -6.25
C PRO A 188 20.20 -22.57 -6.52
N VAL A 189 19.84 -22.50 -7.80
CA VAL A 189 18.52 -22.06 -8.28
C VAL A 189 17.74 -23.27 -8.76
N SER A 190 16.51 -23.45 -8.28
CA SER A 190 15.73 -24.67 -8.54
C SER A 190 15.16 -24.77 -9.97
N GLY A 191 14.96 -23.62 -10.67
CA GLY A 191 14.48 -23.55 -12.04
C GLY A 191 15.49 -22.94 -13.01
N ASP A 192 15.04 -22.64 -14.22
CA ASP A 192 15.85 -22.03 -15.27
C ASP A 192 15.22 -20.76 -15.88
N THR A 193 14.09 -20.34 -15.34
CA THR A 193 13.43 -19.10 -15.74
C THR A 193 14.12 -17.86 -15.15
N TRP A 194 13.81 -16.69 -15.70
CA TRP A 194 14.26 -15.43 -15.13
C TRP A 194 13.66 -15.16 -13.75
N GLU A 195 12.43 -15.61 -13.53
CA GLU A 195 11.76 -15.48 -12.24
C GLU A 195 12.46 -16.32 -11.16
N ASP A 196 12.75 -17.58 -11.44
CA ASP A 196 13.47 -18.46 -10.52
C ASP A 196 14.82 -17.85 -10.10
N TYR A 197 15.58 -17.38 -11.10
CA TYR A 197 16.88 -16.76 -10.89
C TYR A 197 16.77 -15.47 -10.06
N ARG A 198 15.87 -14.56 -10.44
CA ARG A 198 15.72 -13.26 -9.76
C ARG A 198 15.21 -13.42 -8.34
N CYS A 199 14.21 -14.29 -8.12
CA CYS A 199 13.69 -14.57 -6.79
C CYS A 199 14.78 -15.13 -5.87
N GLU A 200 15.58 -16.11 -6.34
CA GLU A 200 16.68 -16.64 -5.54
C GLU A 200 17.75 -15.59 -5.26
N LEU A 201 18.15 -14.81 -6.26
CA LEU A 201 19.13 -13.73 -6.12
C LEU A 201 18.67 -12.71 -5.05
N MET A 202 17.42 -12.22 -5.14
CA MET A 202 16.92 -11.20 -4.22
C MET A 202 16.77 -11.71 -2.79
N VAL A 203 16.33 -12.97 -2.62
CA VAL A 203 16.28 -13.59 -1.29
C VAL A 203 17.68 -13.70 -0.68
N ARG A 204 18.68 -14.22 -1.44
CA ARG A 204 20.02 -14.43 -0.90
C ARG A 204 20.76 -13.14 -0.60
N ILE A 205 20.63 -12.14 -1.47
CA ILE A 205 21.24 -10.83 -1.21
C ILE A 205 20.55 -10.12 -0.03
N SER A 206 19.23 -10.29 0.14
CA SER A 206 18.50 -9.80 1.32
C SER A 206 19.06 -10.41 2.60
N GLN A 207 19.29 -11.73 2.61
CA GLN A 207 19.82 -12.43 3.78
C GLN A 207 21.26 -12.01 4.10
N ASP A 208 22.16 -12.03 3.10
CA ASP A 208 23.60 -11.88 3.34
C ASP A 208 24.06 -10.41 3.38
N ARG A 209 23.59 -9.55 2.44
CA ARG A 209 24.10 -8.19 2.26
C ARG A 209 23.22 -7.10 2.86
N VAL A 210 21.98 -7.43 3.21
CA VAL A 210 21.06 -6.49 3.86
C VAL A 210 20.91 -6.84 5.34
N GLN A 211 20.24 -7.94 5.64
CA GLN A 211 19.93 -8.32 7.03
C GLN A 211 21.21 -8.74 7.78
N GLY A 212 22.02 -9.60 7.17
CA GLY A 212 23.30 -10.02 7.74
C GLY A 212 24.24 -8.85 7.98
N ALA A 213 24.31 -7.89 7.05
CA ALA A 213 25.11 -6.69 7.20
C ALA A 213 24.61 -5.79 8.34
N ALA A 214 23.32 -5.45 8.34
CA ALA A 214 22.73 -4.60 9.37
C ALA A 214 22.87 -5.23 10.79
N LYS A 215 22.55 -6.52 10.92
CA LYS A 215 22.59 -7.24 12.23
C LYS A 215 24.01 -7.49 12.74
N ARG A 216 25.06 -7.49 11.89
CA ARG A 216 26.45 -7.50 12.35
C ARG A 216 26.83 -6.20 13.06
N ILE A 217 26.33 -5.09 12.58
CA ILE A 217 26.60 -3.76 13.16
C ILE A 217 25.69 -3.50 14.37
N ASN A 218 24.41 -3.78 14.22
CA ASN A 218 23.42 -3.62 15.26
C ASN A 218 22.57 -4.89 15.40
N PRO A 219 22.89 -5.80 16.34
CA PRO A 219 22.14 -7.05 16.53
C PRO A 219 20.65 -6.85 16.85
N LYS A 220 20.23 -5.63 17.27
CA LYS A 220 18.83 -5.28 17.54
C LYS A 220 18.12 -4.73 16.32
N ALA A 221 18.82 -4.49 15.21
CA ALA A 221 18.25 -3.92 14.00
C ALA A 221 17.07 -4.76 13.50
N ARG A 222 15.94 -4.10 13.29
CA ARG A 222 14.74 -4.66 12.66
C ARG A 222 14.66 -4.18 11.23
N LEU A 223 14.48 -5.10 10.29
CA LEU A 223 14.43 -4.79 8.87
C LEU A 223 12.98 -4.87 8.37
N ILE A 224 12.55 -3.81 7.68
CA ILE A 224 11.24 -3.71 7.05
C ILE A 224 11.44 -3.83 5.54
N ILE A 225 10.76 -4.79 4.91
CA ILE A 225 10.62 -4.82 3.46
C ILE A 225 9.33 -4.11 3.05
N LYS A 226 9.39 -3.19 2.08
CA LYS A 226 8.21 -2.57 1.47
C LYS A 226 8.02 -3.14 0.07
N TYR A 227 6.88 -3.78 -0.16
CA TYR A 227 6.46 -4.23 -1.47
C TYR A 227 5.73 -3.12 -2.22
N PRO A 228 5.95 -2.96 -3.54
CA PRO A 228 5.22 -1.99 -4.36
C PRO A 228 3.77 -2.40 -4.60
N GLN A 229 2.99 -1.52 -5.20
CA GLN A 229 1.57 -1.77 -5.50
C GLN A 229 1.31 -2.71 -6.68
N TRP A 230 2.31 -3.02 -7.52
CA TRP A 230 2.13 -3.84 -8.73
C TRP A 230 2.26 -5.35 -8.46
N TYR A 231 1.40 -5.88 -7.59
CA TYR A 231 1.43 -7.23 -7.02
C TYR A 231 1.25 -8.40 -8.01
N ASP A 232 0.74 -8.13 -9.21
CA ASP A 232 0.43 -9.20 -10.18
C ASP A 232 1.67 -9.95 -10.64
N ARG A 233 2.82 -9.26 -10.72
CA ARG A 233 4.05 -9.73 -11.36
C ARG A 233 5.29 -9.55 -10.49
N PHE A 234 5.15 -9.69 -9.19
CA PHE A 234 6.25 -9.53 -8.24
C PHE A 234 7.45 -10.44 -8.56
N HIS A 235 7.19 -11.72 -8.82
CA HIS A 235 8.22 -12.72 -9.09
C HIS A 235 9.02 -12.44 -10.37
N GLU A 236 8.46 -11.78 -11.37
CA GLU A 236 9.16 -11.39 -12.60
C GLU A 236 10.35 -10.47 -12.33
N ARG A 237 10.31 -9.74 -11.21
CA ARG A 237 11.36 -8.81 -10.78
C ARG A 237 12.10 -9.26 -9.52
N GLY A 238 11.83 -10.47 -9.04
CA GLY A 238 12.55 -11.09 -7.95
C GLY A 238 11.94 -10.92 -6.57
N TYR A 239 10.75 -10.33 -6.44
CA TYR A 239 10.03 -10.37 -5.17
C TYR A 239 9.50 -11.79 -4.93
N GLU A 240 10.10 -12.50 -3.99
CA GLU A 240 9.63 -13.78 -3.49
C GLU A 240 8.89 -13.58 -2.16
N VAL A 241 7.61 -13.22 -2.26
CA VAL A 241 6.83 -12.65 -1.15
C VAL A 241 6.70 -13.58 0.07
N VAL A 242 6.77 -14.90 -0.10
CA VAL A 242 6.65 -15.84 1.02
C VAL A 242 7.95 -15.90 1.82
N ARG A 243 9.07 -16.13 1.14
CA ARG A 243 10.40 -16.26 1.76
C ARG A 243 10.88 -14.92 2.33
N GLU A 244 10.76 -13.84 1.56
CA GLU A 244 11.16 -12.51 2.04
C GLU A 244 10.31 -12.06 3.23
N THR A 245 8.98 -12.26 3.19
CA THR A 245 8.12 -11.95 4.33
C THR A 245 8.47 -12.82 5.56
N ALA A 246 8.90 -14.07 5.37
CA ALA A 246 9.38 -14.91 6.46
C ALA A 246 10.70 -14.39 7.06
N ASP A 247 11.61 -13.91 6.20
CA ASP A 247 12.96 -13.49 6.60
C ASP A 247 12.99 -12.11 7.26
N PHE A 248 12.22 -11.14 6.74
CA PHE A 248 12.19 -9.78 7.29
C PHE A 248 11.38 -9.71 8.59
N ASP A 249 11.71 -8.72 9.44
CA ASP A 249 11.05 -8.53 10.73
C ASP A 249 9.66 -7.88 10.58
N VAL A 250 9.47 -7.07 9.54
CA VAL A 250 8.20 -6.37 9.24
C VAL A 250 8.01 -6.28 7.73
N THR A 251 6.74 -6.40 7.31
CA THR A 251 6.32 -6.27 5.91
C THR A 251 5.48 -5.00 5.74
N TRP A 252 5.80 -4.20 4.74
CA TRP A 252 5.06 -3.01 4.34
C TRP A 252 4.60 -3.11 2.89
N VAL A 253 3.61 -2.31 2.55
CA VAL A 253 2.94 -2.38 1.25
C VAL A 253 2.80 -0.99 0.64
N GLY A 254 3.06 -0.88 -0.65
CA GLY A 254 2.65 0.29 -1.43
C GLY A 254 1.13 0.31 -1.56
N THR A 255 0.52 1.37 -1.04
CA THR A 255 -0.91 1.64 -1.16
C THR A 255 -1.17 2.89 -2.00
N GLU A 256 -0.29 3.12 -2.99
CA GLU A 256 -0.31 4.25 -3.90
C GLU A 256 -1.37 4.05 -4.99
N THR A 257 -2.63 4.18 -4.66
CA THR A 257 -3.72 4.13 -5.62
C THR A 257 -3.84 5.47 -6.33
N ARG A 258 -3.41 5.48 -7.58
CA ARG A 258 -3.52 6.63 -8.47
C ARG A 258 -4.71 6.46 -9.39
N ASP A 259 -5.25 7.54 -9.92
CA ASP A 259 -6.38 7.46 -10.83
C ASP A 259 -6.06 6.52 -12.01
N TYR A 260 -6.83 5.44 -12.17
CA TYR A 260 -6.66 4.47 -13.24
C TYR A 260 -6.85 5.06 -14.66
N LYS A 261 -7.37 6.28 -14.75
CA LYS A 261 -7.47 7.06 -16.00
C LYS A 261 -6.14 7.74 -16.35
N ASP A 262 -5.31 8.04 -15.35
CA ASP A 262 -3.99 8.67 -15.55
C ASP A 262 -2.93 7.61 -15.84
N LYS A 263 -2.55 7.47 -17.11
CA LYS A 263 -1.52 6.52 -17.54
C LYS A 263 -0.10 6.89 -17.12
N ARG A 264 0.15 8.14 -16.77
CA ARG A 264 1.49 8.68 -16.45
C ARG A 264 2.14 7.96 -15.27
N TRP A 265 1.34 7.60 -14.25
CA TRP A 265 1.81 7.00 -13.01
C TRP A 265 1.45 5.52 -12.86
N GLY A 266 1.19 4.82 -13.97
CA GLY A 266 0.91 3.39 -13.98
C GLY A 266 -0.56 3.01 -13.90
N GLY A 267 -1.49 3.98 -13.84
CA GLY A 267 -2.93 3.74 -13.91
C GLY A 267 -3.43 2.76 -12.85
N THR A 268 -3.03 2.96 -11.58
CA THR A 268 -3.43 2.11 -10.47
C THR A 268 -4.92 2.28 -10.14
N VAL A 269 -5.58 1.17 -9.80
CA VAL A 269 -7.01 1.14 -9.53
C VAL A 269 -7.27 1.39 -8.04
N GLN A 270 -8.29 2.16 -7.70
CA GLN A 270 -8.52 2.63 -6.33
C GLN A 270 -8.65 1.51 -5.29
N TYR A 271 -9.30 0.40 -5.62
CA TYR A 271 -9.46 -0.74 -4.72
C TYR A 271 -8.16 -1.54 -4.48
N GLU A 272 -7.12 -1.27 -5.27
CA GLU A 272 -5.83 -1.97 -5.21
C GLU A 272 -5.21 -1.95 -3.81
N ALA A 273 -5.19 -0.78 -3.16
CA ALA A 273 -4.57 -0.64 -1.84
C ALA A 273 -5.22 -1.56 -0.79
N TYR A 274 -6.55 -1.70 -0.81
CA TYR A 274 -7.25 -2.65 0.05
C TYR A 274 -6.86 -4.09 -0.28
N PHE A 275 -6.88 -4.46 -1.56
CA PHE A 275 -6.60 -5.83 -1.98
C PHE A 275 -5.18 -6.26 -1.60
N ILE A 276 -4.17 -5.49 -2.03
CA ILE A 276 -2.77 -5.85 -1.81
C ILE A 276 -2.40 -5.88 -0.33
N MET A 277 -2.89 -4.90 0.45
CA MET A 277 -2.61 -4.84 1.88
C MET A 277 -3.22 -6.03 2.63
N ARG A 278 -4.45 -6.44 2.29
CA ARG A 278 -5.10 -7.63 2.86
C ARG A 278 -4.41 -8.92 2.41
N TRP A 279 -4.02 -9.01 1.14
CA TRP A 279 -3.36 -10.18 0.60
C TRP A 279 -1.98 -10.42 1.24
N LEU A 280 -1.13 -9.39 1.28
CA LEU A 280 0.18 -9.46 1.95
C LEU A 280 0.02 -9.58 3.47
N GLY A 281 -1.02 -8.99 4.05
CA GLY A 281 -1.39 -9.18 5.44
C GLY A 281 -1.70 -10.64 5.78
N GLY A 282 -2.35 -11.36 4.86
CA GLY A 282 -2.57 -12.80 4.98
C GLY A 282 -1.28 -13.63 4.95
N ILE A 283 -0.30 -13.22 4.12
CA ILE A 283 1.02 -13.87 4.04
C ILE A 283 1.86 -13.53 5.28
N GLY A 284 1.91 -12.25 5.65
CA GLY A 284 2.79 -11.74 6.70
C GLY A 284 2.23 -11.90 8.12
N GLY A 285 0.92 -12.06 8.27
CA GLY A 285 0.27 -12.12 9.58
C GLY A 285 0.65 -10.93 10.46
N GLU A 286 1.13 -11.19 11.67
CA GLU A 286 1.53 -10.17 12.63
C GLU A 286 2.72 -9.29 12.18
N LYS A 287 3.48 -9.72 11.18
CA LYS A 287 4.56 -8.92 10.59
C LYS A 287 4.04 -7.81 9.67
N CYS A 288 2.78 -7.86 9.21
CA CYS A 288 2.22 -6.82 8.36
C CYS A 288 2.07 -5.51 9.13
N GLY A 289 2.87 -4.50 8.77
CA GLY A 289 3.04 -3.24 9.49
C GLY A 289 2.17 -2.11 8.93
N GLY A 290 2.47 -1.61 7.75
CA GLY A 290 1.83 -0.41 7.26
C GLY A 290 1.69 -0.32 5.75
N GLY A 291 0.98 0.71 5.35
CA GLY A 291 0.82 1.13 3.98
C GLY A 291 1.51 2.47 3.73
N TRP A 292 2.04 2.60 2.53
CA TRP A 292 2.76 3.77 2.06
C TRP A 292 2.03 4.30 0.83
N TYR A 293 1.64 5.55 0.82
CA TYR A 293 1.01 6.21 -0.32
C TYR A 293 1.61 7.59 -0.60
N ASP A 294 1.42 8.09 -1.81
CA ASP A 294 2.07 9.30 -2.29
C ASP A 294 1.08 10.32 -2.88
N TRP A 295 1.62 11.51 -3.17
CA TRP A 295 0.88 12.64 -3.74
C TRP A 295 0.88 12.64 -5.27
N LEU A 296 1.64 11.75 -5.92
CA LEU A 296 1.80 11.70 -7.36
C LEU A 296 0.50 11.28 -8.06
N GLY A 297 0.06 12.05 -9.04
CA GLY A 297 -1.15 11.75 -9.81
C GLY A 297 -2.44 11.75 -8.99
N THR A 298 -2.49 12.51 -7.88
CA THR A 298 -3.65 12.59 -6.99
C THR A 298 -4.23 14.01 -6.91
N THR A 299 -5.52 14.07 -6.63
CA THR A 299 -6.24 15.24 -6.13
C THR A 299 -6.40 15.13 -4.63
N GLU A 300 -6.90 16.18 -3.98
CA GLU A 300 -7.21 16.15 -2.55
C GLU A 300 -8.11 14.98 -2.16
N ARG A 301 -9.10 14.65 -3.00
CA ARG A 301 -10.06 13.56 -2.75
C ARG A 301 -9.42 12.20 -2.92
N THR A 302 -8.66 11.98 -4.00
CA THR A 302 -8.00 10.69 -4.27
C THR A 302 -6.82 10.45 -3.33
N TYR A 303 -6.19 11.51 -2.81
CA TYR A 303 -5.18 11.38 -1.75
C TYR A 303 -5.78 10.87 -0.43
N VAL A 304 -6.94 11.42 -0.02
CA VAL A 304 -7.67 10.94 1.16
C VAL A 304 -8.20 9.52 0.93
N GLU A 305 -8.61 9.18 -0.29
CA GLU A 305 -9.05 7.83 -0.67
C GLU A 305 -7.95 6.78 -0.44
N GLN A 306 -6.68 7.08 -0.79
CA GLN A 306 -5.55 6.19 -0.47
C GLN A 306 -5.45 5.92 1.04
N ALA A 307 -5.61 6.96 1.87
CA ALA A 307 -5.58 6.82 3.32
C ALA A 307 -6.74 5.96 3.84
N ARG A 308 -7.96 6.12 3.29
CA ARG A 308 -9.14 5.29 3.62
C ARG A 308 -8.89 3.83 3.29
N GLN A 309 -8.43 3.54 2.08
CA GLN A 309 -8.12 2.18 1.63
C GLN A 309 -7.06 1.52 2.52
N THR A 310 -6.01 2.26 2.87
CA THR A 310 -4.95 1.78 3.77
C THR A 310 -5.51 1.42 5.15
N VAL A 311 -6.38 2.26 5.71
CA VAL A 311 -7.01 2.03 7.01
C VAL A 311 -7.99 0.85 6.94
N LEU A 312 -8.88 0.78 5.94
CA LEU A 312 -9.83 -0.32 5.73
C LEU A 312 -9.13 -1.67 5.54
N ALA A 313 -7.98 -1.66 4.92
CA ALA A 313 -7.16 -2.85 4.78
C ALA A 313 -6.53 -3.33 6.10
N GLY A 314 -6.66 -2.57 7.20
CA GLY A 314 -6.19 -2.96 8.52
C GLY A 314 -4.71 -2.63 8.78
N ALA A 315 -4.11 -1.74 8.01
CA ALA A 315 -2.75 -1.26 8.27
C ALA A 315 -2.60 -0.69 9.68
N ARG A 316 -1.44 -0.94 10.29
CA ARG A 316 -1.08 -0.39 11.61
C ARG A 316 -0.47 1.00 11.51
N GLU A 317 0.03 1.35 10.33
CA GLU A 317 0.67 2.63 10.06
C GLU A 317 0.37 3.08 8.62
N SER A 318 0.14 4.39 8.44
CA SER A 318 0.01 5.04 7.14
C SER A 318 1.17 6.01 6.94
N MET A 319 2.01 5.77 5.95
CA MET A 319 3.11 6.68 5.63
C MET A 319 2.75 7.59 4.46
N LEU A 320 2.93 8.86 4.68
CA LEU A 320 2.82 9.92 3.68
C LEU A 320 4.18 10.10 3.01
N PHE A 321 4.31 9.71 1.76
CA PHE A 321 5.52 9.91 0.97
C PHE A 321 5.45 11.24 0.22
N CYS A 322 6.44 12.07 0.31
CA CYS A 322 7.48 12.31 1.29
C CYS A 322 7.41 13.78 1.71
N TYR A 323 8.05 14.16 2.83
CA TYR A 323 7.97 15.52 3.37
C TYR A 323 8.22 16.59 2.29
N GLY A 324 9.37 16.54 1.59
CA GLY A 324 9.71 17.54 0.59
C GLY A 324 8.77 17.58 -0.61
N GLY A 325 8.22 16.44 -1.02
CA GLY A 325 7.19 16.35 -2.06
C GLY A 325 5.87 16.97 -1.63
N LEU A 326 5.47 16.75 -0.38
CA LEU A 326 4.23 17.27 0.20
C LEU A 326 4.25 18.78 0.50
N GLN A 327 5.41 19.44 0.36
CA GLN A 327 5.53 20.91 0.49
C GLN A 327 5.31 21.66 -0.83
N ARG A 328 5.12 20.95 -1.96
CA ARG A 328 5.04 21.54 -3.30
C ARG A 328 3.92 20.93 -4.12
N ASP A 329 3.62 21.54 -5.26
CA ASP A 329 2.61 21.11 -6.23
C ASP A 329 1.24 20.91 -5.59
N THR A 330 0.64 19.73 -5.71
CA THR A 330 -0.65 19.37 -5.08
C THR A 330 -0.50 19.00 -3.62
N GLY A 331 0.71 18.75 -3.14
CA GLY A 331 1.00 18.25 -1.80
C GLY A 331 0.37 19.04 -0.66
N PRO A 332 0.52 20.40 -0.59
CA PRO A 332 -0.09 21.18 0.49
C PRO A 332 -1.61 21.01 0.61
N LYS A 333 -2.33 21.02 -0.51
CA LYS A 333 -3.80 20.82 -0.54
C LYS A 333 -4.17 19.38 -0.16
N ASN A 334 -3.42 18.40 -0.63
CA ASN A 334 -3.60 16.99 -0.27
C ASN A 334 -3.47 16.80 1.25
N VAL A 335 -2.43 17.40 1.86
CA VAL A 335 -2.20 17.33 3.31
C VAL A 335 -3.30 18.04 4.09
N GLU A 336 -3.78 19.19 3.64
CA GLU A 336 -4.90 19.91 4.26
C GLU A 336 -6.17 19.06 4.26
N ALA A 337 -6.52 18.46 3.12
CA ALA A 337 -7.65 17.55 3.02
C ALA A 337 -7.49 16.33 3.92
N LEU A 338 -6.29 15.75 4.00
CA LEU A 338 -6.01 14.62 4.88
C LEU A 338 -6.19 15.02 6.35
N ARG A 339 -5.67 16.17 6.80
CA ARG A 339 -5.79 16.66 8.18
C ARG A 339 -7.24 16.73 8.64
N ALA A 340 -8.14 17.20 7.77
CA ALA A 340 -9.57 17.25 8.05
C ALA A 340 -10.20 15.86 8.23
N ASN A 341 -9.62 14.81 7.64
CA ASN A 341 -10.13 13.44 7.69
C ASN A 341 -9.43 12.55 8.76
N ILE A 342 -8.30 12.97 9.33
CA ILE A 342 -7.55 12.17 10.32
C ILE A 342 -8.40 11.69 11.50
N PRO A 343 -9.27 12.51 12.12
CA PRO A 343 -10.10 12.03 13.23
C PRO A 343 -10.99 10.85 12.85
N GLU A 344 -11.65 10.92 11.69
CA GLU A 344 -12.48 9.82 11.17
C GLU A 344 -11.64 8.59 10.83
N LEU A 345 -10.51 8.77 10.14
CA LEU A 345 -9.60 7.67 9.78
C LEU A 345 -9.12 6.90 11.00
N LEU A 346 -8.77 7.59 12.08
CA LEU A 346 -8.34 6.95 13.34
C LEU A 346 -9.50 6.24 14.06
N ALA A 347 -10.72 6.79 14.00
CA ALA A 347 -11.91 6.13 14.52
C ALA A 347 -12.20 4.84 13.74
N VAL A 348 -12.20 4.91 12.40
CA VAL A 348 -12.40 3.74 11.52
C VAL A 348 -11.29 2.69 11.72
N ALA A 349 -10.02 3.11 11.83
CA ALA A 349 -8.91 2.19 12.10
C ALA A 349 -9.13 1.36 13.37
N LYS A 350 -9.67 1.99 14.43
CA LYS A 350 -9.99 1.32 15.69
C LYS A 350 -11.08 0.26 15.50
N GLU A 351 -12.10 0.57 14.72
CA GLU A 351 -13.20 -0.35 14.44
C GLU A 351 -12.77 -1.51 13.55
N VAL A 352 -12.01 -1.23 12.48
CA VAL A 352 -11.48 -2.26 11.56
C VAL A 352 -10.56 -3.26 12.30
N ARG A 353 -9.72 -2.79 13.24
CA ARG A 353 -8.80 -3.67 13.97
C ARG A 353 -9.48 -4.64 14.94
N ARG A 354 -10.73 -4.44 15.26
CA ARG A 354 -11.50 -5.29 16.17
C ARG A 354 -12.33 -6.34 15.45
N ARG A 355 -12.37 -6.29 14.10
CA ARG A 355 -13.30 -7.05 13.29
C ARG A 355 -12.59 -7.81 12.18
N ASP A 356 -13.07 -9.01 11.93
CA ASP A 356 -12.64 -9.79 10.78
C ASP A 356 -13.46 -9.37 9.57
N ALA A 357 -12.77 -8.98 8.49
CA ALA A 357 -13.41 -8.71 7.21
C ALA A 357 -13.88 -10.01 6.57
N VAL A 358 -15.09 -10.01 6.03
CA VAL A 358 -15.69 -11.15 5.35
C VAL A 358 -16.10 -10.80 3.92
N GLY A 359 -16.17 -11.82 3.06
CA GLY A 359 -16.51 -11.65 1.64
C GLY A 359 -16.16 -12.87 0.82
N LEU A 360 -16.20 -12.70 -0.51
CA LEU A 360 -15.73 -13.71 -1.43
C LEU A 360 -14.23 -13.90 -1.22
N ALA A 361 -13.81 -15.14 -0.96
CA ALA A 361 -12.39 -15.46 -0.88
C ALA A 361 -11.73 -15.23 -2.25
N ALA A 362 -11.00 -14.15 -2.38
CA ALA A 362 -10.33 -13.76 -3.62
C ALA A 362 -8.94 -14.41 -3.68
N TYR A 363 -8.87 -15.54 -4.38
CA TYR A 363 -7.72 -16.42 -4.34
C TYR A 363 -6.62 -15.99 -5.30
N LYS A 364 -5.49 -15.58 -4.75
CA LYS A 364 -4.27 -15.27 -5.47
C LYS A 364 -3.08 -15.99 -4.83
N PRO A 365 -2.66 -17.14 -5.37
CA PRO A 365 -1.42 -17.79 -4.90
C PRO A 365 -0.21 -16.87 -5.12
N PRO A 366 0.81 -16.94 -4.25
CA PRO A 366 2.07 -16.25 -4.46
C PRO A 366 2.72 -16.67 -5.80
N ASN A 367 3.52 -15.76 -6.37
CA ASN A 367 4.26 -16.00 -7.62
C ASN A 367 3.36 -16.47 -8.79
N SER A 368 2.12 -16.00 -8.83
CA SER A 368 1.15 -16.32 -9.86
C SER A 368 1.08 -15.26 -10.95
N HIS A 369 0.77 -15.69 -12.17
CA HIS A 369 0.65 -14.83 -13.34
C HIS A 369 -0.80 -14.40 -13.59
N PRO A 370 -1.05 -13.13 -13.94
CA PRO A 370 -2.38 -12.62 -14.28
C PRO A 370 -2.80 -13.01 -15.71
N GLU A 371 -1.90 -13.50 -16.53
CA GLU A 371 -2.11 -13.60 -17.99
C GLU A 371 -2.58 -12.25 -18.56
N ASN A 372 -3.78 -12.20 -19.12
CA ASN A 372 -4.40 -10.96 -19.63
C ASN A 372 -5.39 -10.34 -18.62
N GLU A 373 -5.36 -10.75 -17.35
CA GLU A 373 -6.30 -10.32 -16.30
C GLU A 373 -5.61 -9.48 -15.21
N ALA A 374 -4.57 -8.73 -15.58
CA ALA A 374 -3.88 -7.86 -14.62
C ALA A 374 -4.86 -6.91 -13.92
N ARG A 375 -4.74 -6.78 -12.59
CA ARG A 375 -5.59 -5.97 -11.71
C ARG A 375 -7.06 -6.41 -11.64
N VAL A 376 -7.38 -7.63 -12.03
CA VAL A 376 -8.77 -8.12 -12.04
C VAL A 376 -9.41 -8.05 -10.65
N PHE A 377 -8.67 -8.31 -9.59
CA PHE A 377 -9.18 -8.22 -8.21
C PHE A 377 -9.60 -6.80 -7.85
N ASP A 378 -8.82 -5.82 -8.30
CA ASP A 378 -9.07 -4.40 -8.01
C ASP A 378 -10.37 -3.95 -8.71
N PHE A 379 -10.54 -4.30 -9.98
CA PHE A 379 -11.77 -3.99 -10.71
C PHE A 379 -12.98 -4.73 -10.15
N VAL A 380 -12.84 -6.01 -9.75
CA VAL A 380 -13.95 -6.78 -9.16
C VAL A 380 -14.38 -6.18 -7.81
N GLY A 381 -13.45 -5.68 -6.99
CA GLY A 381 -13.80 -4.97 -5.76
C GLY A 381 -14.64 -3.70 -6.01
N MET A 382 -14.39 -3.00 -7.12
CA MET A 382 -15.17 -1.82 -7.52
C MET A 382 -16.58 -2.18 -8.05
N LEU A 383 -16.90 -3.45 -8.25
CA LEU A 383 -18.25 -3.92 -8.61
C LEU A 383 -19.17 -4.10 -7.39
N GLY A 384 -18.76 -3.70 -6.20
CA GLY A 384 -19.55 -3.90 -4.98
C GLY A 384 -19.63 -5.36 -4.52
N LEU A 385 -18.61 -6.15 -4.86
CA LEU A 385 -18.39 -7.48 -4.32
C LEU A 385 -17.38 -7.38 -3.17
N PRO A 386 -17.76 -7.68 -1.92
CA PRO A 386 -16.82 -7.66 -0.80
C PRO A 386 -15.80 -8.78 -1.00
N LEU A 387 -14.51 -8.41 -1.09
CA LEU A 387 -13.44 -9.39 -1.27
C LEU A 387 -12.72 -9.66 0.05
N ALA A 388 -12.44 -10.94 0.32
CA ALA A 388 -11.52 -11.40 1.35
C ALA A 388 -10.27 -11.98 0.65
N PRO A 389 -9.22 -11.18 0.40
CA PRO A 389 -8.01 -11.63 -0.29
C PRO A 389 -7.33 -12.76 0.46
N CYS A 390 -6.93 -13.82 -0.23
CA CYS A 390 -6.26 -14.96 0.35
C CYS A 390 -5.16 -15.53 -0.58
N HIS A 391 -4.10 -16.05 0.01
CA HIS A 391 -2.97 -16.63 -0.69
C HIS A 391 -3.00 -18.17 -0.70
N GLU A 392 -3.76 -18.78 0.19
CA GLU A 392 -4.02 -20.22 0.22
C GLU A 392 -5.40 -20.55 -0.37
N PHE A 393 -5.55 -21.77 -0.91
CA PHE A 393 -6.82 -22.19 -1.49
C PHE A 393 -7.95 -22.17 -0.44
N PRO A 394 -9.05 -21.44 -0.68
CA PRO A 394 -10.05 -21.11 0.33
C PRO A 394 -11.07 -22.27 0.56
N THR A 395 -10.61 -23.43 1.00
CA THR A 395 -11.43 -24.66 1.15
C THR A 395 -12.69 -24.44 1.99
N ASN A 396 -12.59 -23.63 3.05
CA ASN A 396 -13.70 -23.42 4.00
C ASN A 396 -14.51 -22.15 3.73
N ALA A 397 -14.13 -21.33 2.75
CA ALA A 397 -14.86 -20.12 2.44
C ALA A 397 -16.32 -20.41 2.02
N PRO A 398 -17.28 -19.52 2.36
CA PRO A 398 -18.66 -19.66 1.96
C PRO A 398 -18.91 -19.34 0.48
N ALA A 399 -18.08 -18.51 -0.12
CA ALA A 399 -18.04 -18.16 -1.55
C ALA A 399 -16.62 -17.79 -1.96
N ALA A 400 -16.28 -17.93 -3.24
CA ALA A 400 -14.94 -17.62 -3.71
C ALA A 400 -14.91 -17.00 -5.11
N PHE A 401 -13.84 -16.25 -5.36
CA PHE A 401 -13.48 -15.69 -6.67
C PHE A 401 -12.12 -16.23 -7.11
N PHE A 402 -12.08 -16.78 -8.33
CA PHE A 402 -10.86 -17.30 -8.95
C PHE A 402 -10.66 -16.66 -10.34
N SER A 403 -9.45 -16.18 -10.56
CA SER A 403 -8.96 -15.66 -11.85
C SER A 403 -7.85 -16.55 -12.39
N THR A 404 -7.26 -16.20 -13.52
CA THR A 404 -6.11 -16.90 -14.11
C THR A 404 -4.94 -17.09 -13.15
N HIS A 405 -4.79 -16.24 -12.14
CA HIS A 405 -3.81 -16.43 -11.07
C HIS A 405 -3.89 -17.80 -10.40
N ALA A 406 -5.09 -18.37 -10.27
CA ALA A 406 -5.31 -19.67 -9.64
C ALA A 406 -4.60 -20.83 -10.34
N LEU A 407 -4.24 -20.69 -11.63
CA LEU A 407 -3.50 -21.69 -12.41
C LEU A 407 -2.13 -22.05 -11.83
N LYS A 408 -1.57 -21.20 -10.96
CA LYS A 408 -0.32 -21.50 -10.24
C LYS A 408 -0.47 -22.69 -9.26
N ASP A 409 -1.68 -22.95 -8.78
CA ASP A 409 -1.97 -24.09 -7.90
C ASP A 409 -2.10 -25.37 -8.71
N SER A 410 -1.11 -26.26 -8.64
CA SER A 410 -1.11 -27.55 -9.34
C SER A 410 -2.29 -28.46 -8.96
N GLY A 411 -2.89 -28.25 -7.78
CA GLY A 411 -4.09 -28.98 -7.31
C GLY A 411 -5.42 -28.30 -7.65
N LEU A 412 -5.40 -27.20 -8.40
CA LEU A 412 -6.57 -26.36 -8.64
C LEU A 412 -7.80 -27.14 -9.12
N ILE A 413 -7.65 -28.01 -10.12
CA ILE A 413 -8.77 -28.75 -10.72
C ILE A 413 -9.53 -29.56 -9.66
N ALA A 414 -8.82 -30.37 -8.89
CA ALA A 414 -9.44 -31.22 -7.87
C ALA A 414 -10.06 -30.38 -6.73
N LYS A 415 -9.37 -29.32 -6.29
CA LYS A 415 -9.85 -28.43 -5.23
C LYS A 415 -11.09 -27.65 -5.67
N LEU A 416 -11.08 -27.10 -6.90
CA LEU A 416 -12.20 -26.36 -7.46
C LEU A 416 -13.42 -27.23 -7.70
N ALA A 417 -13.24 -28.45 -8.26
CA ALA A 417 -14.31 -29.42 -8.44
C ALA A 417 -15.00 -29.76 -7.11
N LYS A 418 -14.21 -29.99 -6.05
CA LYS A 418 -14.74 -30.24 -4.70
C LYS A 418 -15.49 -29.03 -4.14
N PHE A 419 -14.98 -27.81 -4.35
CA PHE A 419 -15.63 -26.58 -3.89
C PHE A 419 -16.99 -26.36 -4.57
N ILE A 420 -17.07 -26.57 -5.90
CA ILE A 420 -18.30 -26.49 -6.69
C ILE A 420 -19.29 -27.58 -6.29
N ALA A 421 -18.83 -28.84 -6.12
CA ALA A 421 -19.67 -29.95 -5.70
C ALA A 421 -20.30 -29.73 -4.32
N ALA A 422 -19.70 -28.94 -3.46
CA ALA A 422 -20.25 -28.50 -2.18
C ALA A 422 -21.38 -27.46 -2.33
N GLY A 423 -21.75 -27.05 -3.55
CA GLY A 423 -22.81 -26.08 -3.83
C GLY A 423 -22.48 -24.64 -3.45
N LYS A 424 -21.24 -24.34 -3.15
CA LYS A 424 -20.81 -22.99 -2.76
C LYS A 424 -20.78 -22.06 -3.96
N PRO A 425 -21.23 -20.80 -3.84
CA PRO A 425 -21.12 -19.81 -4.91
C PRO A 425 -19.68 -19.56 -5.32
N VAL A 426 -19.44 -19.62 -6.63
CA VAL A 426 -18.12 -19.41 -7.23
C VAL A 426 -18.23 -18.40 -8.37
N LEU A 427 -17.35 -17.42 -8.36
CA LEU A 427 -17.10 -16.51 -9.48
C LEU A 427 -15.80 -16.93 -10.16
N LEU A 428 -15.84 -17.17 -11.47
CA LEU A 428 -14.67 -17.50 -12.30
C LEU A 428 -14.53 -16.47 -13.42
N THR A 429 -13.30 -16.06 -13.74
CA THR A 429 -13.09 -15.31 -14.96
C THR A 429 -13.22 -16.19 -16.20
N ASP A 430 -13.67 -15.62 -17.31
CA ASP A 430 -13.73 -16.33 -18.60
C ASP A 430 -12.33 -16.79 -19.10
N GLY A 431 -11.28 -16.04 -18.76
CA GLY A 431 -9.90 -16.45 -19.02
C GLY A 431 -9.51 -17.73 -18.31
N LEU A 432 -9.86 -17.85 -17.01
CA LEU A 432 -9.65 -19.07 -16.25
C LEU A 432 -10.47 -20.22 -16.80
N VAL A 433 -11.76 -20.00 -17.07
CA VAL A 433 -12.68 -21.03 -17.64
C VAL A 433 -12.12 -21.59 -18.94
N LYS A 434 -11.63 -20.74 -19.83
CA LYS A 434 -10.99 -21.16 -21.10
C LYS A 434 -9.77 -22.06 -20.85
N LYS A 435 -8.98 -21.80 -19.81
CA LYS A 435 -7.79 -22.61 -19.48
C LYS A 435 -8.16 -23.94 -18.80
N LEU A 436 -9.25 -23.97 -18.04
CA LEU A 436 -9.74 -25.21 -17.40
C LEU A 436 -10.36 -26.16 -18.42
N GLY A 437 -10.97 -25.66 -19.50
CA GLY A 437 -11.69 -26.50 -20.49
C GLY A 437 -12.72 -27.40 -19.83
N ASP A 438 -12.76 -28.66 -20.20
CA ASP A 438 -13.69 -29.67 -19.67
C ASP A 438 -13.19 -30.36 -18.39
N ALA A 439 -12.06 -29.92 -17.83
CA ALA A 439 -11.47 -30.56 -16.65
C ALA A 439 -12.30 -30.40 -15.37
N VAL A 440 -13.22 -29.42 -15.35
CA VAL A 440 -14.14 -29.16 -14.22
C VAL A 440 -15.55 -28.96 -14.76
N ASP A 441 -16.54 -29.65 -14.19
CA ASP A 441 -17.96 -29.43 -14.53
C ASP A 441 -18.45 -28.08 -13.96
N LEU A 442 -18.51 -27.09 -14.85
CA LEU A 442 -18.94 -25.73 -14.53
C LEU A 442 -20.44 -25.48 -14.75
N ASN A 443 -21.19 -26.49 -15.23
CA ASN A 443 -22.64 -26.39 -15.44
C ASN A 443 -23.43 -26.58 -14.13
N LYS A 444 -23.20 -25.73 -13.17
CA LYS A 444 -23.85 -25.72 -11.86
C LYS A 444 -24.46 -24.35 -11.57
N SER A 445 -25.61 -24.34 -10.91
CA SER A 445 -26.31 -23.11 -10.54
C SER A 445 -25.52 -22.21 -9.58
N SER A 446 -24.54 -22.77 -8.88
CA SER A 446 -23.62 -22.03 -7.99
C SER A 446 -22.46 -21.35 -8.73
N VAL A 447 -22.21 -21.66 -10.00
CA VAL A 447 -21.10 -21.09 -10.79
C VAL A 447 -21.56 -19.84 -11.53
N ARG A 448 -20.75 -18.80 -11.47
CA ARG A 448 -20.89 -17.58 -12.28
C ARG A 448 -19.60 -17.33 -13.04
N ILE A 449 -19.75 -16.96 -14.31
CA ILE A 449 -18.62 -16.61 -15.17
C ILE A 449 -18.62 -15.11 -15.38
N LEU A 450 -17.51 -14.47 -15.07
CA LEU A 450 -17.26 -13.04 -15.27
C LEU A 450 -16.56 -12.85 -16.63
N ALA A 451 -17.19 -12.16 -17.55
CA ALA A 451 -16.65 -11.90 -18.87
C ALA A 451 -15.65 -10.75 -18.83
N VAL A 452 -14.40 -11.04 -18.47
CA VAL A 452 -13.28 -10.09 -18.44
C VAL A 452 -12.76 -9.79 -19.84
N LYS A 453 -12.81 -10.78 -20.74
CA LYS A 453 -12.36 -10.68 -22.15
C LYS A 453 -10.92 -10.18 -22.32
N GLY A 454 -10.06 -10.45 -21.34
CA GLY A 454 -8.68 -9.98 -21.34
C GLY A 454 -8.49 -8.48 -21.09
N ASP A 455 -9.55 -7.78 -20.68
CA ASP A 455 -9.52 -6.36 -20.29
C ASP A 455 -10.35 -6.14 -19.02
N PRO A 456 -9.76 -6.30 -17.82
CA PRO A 456 -10.49 -6.10 -16.56
C PRO A 456 -11.15 -4.74 -16.41
N LYS A 457 -10.63 -3.70 -17.06
CA LYS A 457 -11.21 -2.37 -17.04
C LYS A 457 -12.60 -2.32 -17.70
N SER A 458 -12.88 -3.22 -18.65
CA SER A 458 -14.19 -3.34 -19.28
C SER A 458 -15.32 -3.67 -18.29
N LEU A 459 -14.98 -4.26 -17.13
CA LEU A 459 -15.94 -4.56 -16.06
C LEU A 459 -16.61 -3.30 -15.52
N LEU A 460 -15.96 -2.13 -15.62
CA LEU A 460 -16.57 -0.85 -15.22
C LEU A 460 -17.68 -0.37 -16.18
N GLN A 461 -17.97 -1.12 -17.26
CA GLN A 461 -19.06 -0.85 -18.19
C GLN A 461 -20.29 -1.75 -17.96
N LEU A 462 -20.24 -2.65 -16.98
CA LEU A 462 -21.38 -3.51 -16.65
C LEU A 462 -22.60 -2.66 -16.28
N SER A 463 -23.74 -3.03 -16.86
CA SER A 463 -25.03 -2.40 -16.57
C SER A 463 -25.49 -2.75 -15.15
N GLN A 464 -26.42 -1.95 -14.61
CA GLN A 464 -27.02 -2.22 -13.30
C GLN A 464 -27.60 -3.64 -13.21
N LYS A 465 -28.30 -4.09 -14.27
CA LYS A 465 -28.87 -5.43 -14.32
C LYS A 465 -27.81 -6.53 -14.23
N GLU A 466 -26.71 -6.38 -14.96
CA GLU A 466 -25.60 -7.36 -14.92
C GLU A 466 -24.94 -7.38 -13.54
N LEU A 467 -24.76 -6.22 -12.91
CA LEU A 467 -24.24 -6.09 -11.54
C LEU A 467 -25.16 -6.78 -10.53
N ASP A 468 -26.46 -6.56 -10.60
CA ASP A 468 -27.44 -7.14 -9.68
C ASP A 468 -27.54 -8.67 -9.85
N ASP A 469 -27.53 -9.15 -11.10
CA ASP A 469 -27.55 -10.59 -11.43
C ASP A 469 -26.25 -11.27 -10.93
N LEU A 470 -25.11 -10.56 -10.96
CA LEU A 470 -23.84 -11.05 -10.44
C LEU A 470 -23.81 -11.06 -8.90
N ARG A 471 -24.20 -9.96 -8.25
CA ARG A 471 -24.11 -9.77 -6.80
C ARG A 471 -25.06 -10.69 -6.03
N ARG A 472 -26.29 -10.84 -6.48
CA ARG A 472 -27.34 -11.57 -5.77
C ARG A 472 -26.95 -12.98 -5.32
N PRO A 473 -26.44 -13.89 -6.18
CA PRO A 473 -26.04 -15.23 -5.74
C PRO A 473 -24.75 -15.21 -4.90
N LEU A 474 -23.84 -14.30 -5.16
CA LEU A 474 -22.53 -14.24 -4.50
C LEU A 474 -22.61 -13.64 -3.09
N LEU A 475 -23.58 -12.75 -2.82
CA LEU A 475 -23.80 -12.13 -1.52
C LEU A 475 -24.70 -12.96 -0.59
N ARG A 476 -25.44 -13.92 -1.14
CA ARG A 476 -26.36 -14.77 -0.36
C ARG A 476 -25.74 -15.44 0.85
N PRO A 477 -24.50 -16.00 0.80
CA PRO A 477 -23.86 -16.61 1.96
C PRO A 477 -23.57 -15.63 3.11
N PHE A 478 -23.50 -14.34 2.80
CA PHE A 478 -23.23 -13.25 3.76
C PHE A 478 -24.54 -12.58 4.23
N GLN A 479 -25.70 -13.16 3.92
CA GLN A 479 -27.03 -12.65 4.26
C GLN A 479 -27.24 -11.20 3.79
N GLY A 480 -26.57 -10.83 2.68
CA GLY A 480 -26.56 -9.48 2.14
C GLY A 480 -27.30 -9.36 0.81
N SER A 481 -27.98 -8.22 0.62
CA SER A 481 -28.41 -7.72 -0.69
C SER A 481 -27.81 -6.34 -0.89
N PHE A 482 -27.18 -6.12 -2.05
CA PHE A 482 -26.55 -4.85 -2.36
C PHE A 482 -26.89 -4.42 -3.79
N GLN A 483 -27.43 -3.22 -3.91
CA GLN A 483 -27.69 -2.55 -5.18
C GLN A 483 -26.92 -1.22 -5.19
N ALA A 484 -26.11 -1.03 -6.19
CA ALA A 484 -25.33 0.18 -6.38
C ALA A 484 -24.87 0.26 -7.84
N PRO A 485 -24.61 1.44 -8.39
CA PRO A 485 -23.96 1.56 -9.69
C PRO A 485 -22.55 0.96 -9.64
N ASN A 486 -21.88 0.96 -10.78
CA ASN A 486 -20.47 0.59 -10.88
C ASN A 486 -19.58 1.60 -10.10
N GLN A 487 -18.36 1.20 -9.77
CA GLN A 487 -17.40 1.99 -8.99
C GLN A 487 -17.87 2.30 -7.55
N VAL A 488 -18.69 1.44 -6.98
CA VAL A 488 -19.08 1.48 -5.57
C VAL A 488 -18.66 0.19 -4.90
N ALA A 489 -17.73 0.28 -3.95
CA ALA A 489 -17.25 -0.88 -3.20
C ALA A 489 -18.10 -1.15 -1.96
N LEU A 490 -18.17 -2.42 -1.59
CA LEU A 490 -18.78 -2.91 -0.35
C LEU A 490 -17.73 -3.67 0.46
N TYR A 491 -17.60 -3.34 1.73
CA TYR A 491 -16.77 -4.04 2.70
C TYR A 491 -17.68 -4.56 3.82
N LEU A 492 -17.58 -5.83 4.14
CA LEU A 492 -18.37 -6.49 5.18
C LEU A 492 -17.48 -7.01 6.29
N PHE A 493 -18.02 -7.02 7.52
CA PHE A 493 -17.34 -7.56 8.69
C PHE A 493 -18.22 -8.64 9.34
N GLN A 494 -17.58 -9.54 10.09
CA GLN A 494 -18.22 -10.74 10.63
C GLN A 494 -19.40 -10.43 11.57
N ASP A 495 -19.34 -9.31 12.30
CA ASP A 495 -20.40 -8.86 13.21
C ASP A 495 -21.60 -8.19 12.50
N GLY A 496 -21.55 -8.07 11.17
CA GLY A 496 -22.55 -7.40 10.35
C GLY A 496 -22.32 -5.89 10.21
N SER A 497 -21.19 -5.36 10.68
CA SER A 497 -20.73 -4.01 10.34
C SER A 497 -20.36 -3.93 8.86
N TRP A 498 -20.44 -2.72 8.29
CA TRP A 498 -20.17 -2.52 6.86
C TRP A 498 -19.57 -1.15 6.55
N VAL A 499 -18.89 -1.07 5.42
CA VAL A 499 -18.48 0.18 4.77
C VAL A 499 -18.90 0.13 3.31
N VAL A 500 -19.43 1.22 2.79
CA VAL A 500 -19.71 1.43 1.35
C VAL A 500 -18.95 2.66 0.90
N GLU A 501 -18.20 2.55 -0.20
CA GLU A 501 -17.34 3.61 -0.71
C GLU A 501 -17.61 3.89 -2.19
N ASN A 502 -17.80 5.16 -2.53
CA ASN A 502 -17.99 5.65 -3.88
C ASN A 502 -16.66 6.11 -4.48
N PHE A 503 -16.17 5.38 -5.48
CA PHE A 503 -14.95 5.72 -6.24
C PHE A 503 -15.20 6.62 -7.46
N SER A 504 -16.43 7.08 -7.66
CA SER A 504 -16.77 7.96 -8.78
C SER A 504 -16.74 9.44 -8.39
N ASP A 505 -16.66 10.30 -9.39
CA ASP A 505 -16.65 11.76 -9.21
C ASP A 505 -18.07 12.36 -9.20
N VAL A 506 -19.12 11.51 -9.15
CA VAL A 506 -20.52 11.92 -9.07
C VAL A 506 -21.17 11.35 -7.80
N PRO A 507 -22.23 12.00 -7.26
CA PRO A 507 -23.00 11.41 -6.17
C PRO A 507 -23.71 10.15 -6.66
N VAL A 508 -23.84 9.15 -5.79
CA VAL A 508 -24.51 7.89 -6.08
C VAL A 508 -25.45 7.50 -4.94
N SER A 509 -26.54 6.79 -5.28
CA SER A 509 -27.37 6.11 -4.31
C SER A 509 -27.13 4.60 -4.42
N ALA A 510 -26.96 3.97 -3.27
CA ALA A 510 -26.85 2.53 -3.10
C ALA A 510 -27.94 2.03 -2.13
N GLU A 511 -28.17 0.74 -2.12
CA GLU A 511 -29.06 0.09 -1.14
C GLU A 511 -28.36 -1.13 -0.56
N LEU A 512 -28.31 -1.23 0.74
CA LEU A 512 -27.80 -2.41 1.45
C LEU A 512 -28.91 -2.96 2.37
N ASN A 513 -29.33 -4.20 2.12
CA ASN A 513 -30.38 -4.86 2.89
C ASN A 513 -31.67 -4.06 3.01
N GLY A 514 -32.09 -3.40 1.92
CA GLY A 514 -33.29 -2.56 1.87
C GLY A 514 -33.10 -1.15 2.47
N GLN A 515 -31.92 -0.82 2.97
CA GLN A 515 -31.61 0.51 3.52
C GLN A 515 -30.92 1.38 2.45
N PRO A 516 -31.46 2.56 2.13
CA PRO A 516 -30.85 3.48 1.17
C PRO A 516 -29.60 4.15 1.75
N ILE A 517 -28.56 4.28 0.93
CA ILE A 517 -27.27 4.88 1.26
C ILE A 517 -26.90 5.88 0.19
N ASP A 518 -27.02 7.17 0.48
CA ASP A 518 -26.55 8.23 -0.44
C ASP A 518 -25.08 8.57 -0.15
N LEU A 519 -24.27 8.59 -1.19
CA LEU A 519 -22.83 8.84 -1.11
C LEU A 519 -22.46 10.04 -2.00
N SER A 520 -21.81 11.03 -1.42
CA SER A 520 -21.17 12.11 -2.17
C SER A 520 -20.04 11.57 -3.06
N PRO A 521 -19.55 12.33 -4.05
CA PRO A 521 -18.39 11.96 -4.86
C PRO A 521 -17.17 11.64 -3.99
N ARG A 522 -16.54 10.49 -4.26
CA ARG A 522 -15.33 10.06 -3.55
C ARG A 522 -15.50 10.00 -2.02
N ALA A 523 -16.69 9.64 -1.55
CA ALA A 523 -17.02 9.52 -0.14
C ALA A 523 -17.33 8.08 0.26
N TRP A 524 -17.27 7.81 1.56
CA TRP A 524 -17.70 6.57 2.16
C TRP A 524 -18.78 6.80 3.22
N LYS A 525 -19.51 5.74 3.53
CA LYS A 525 -20.35 5.62 4.71
C LYS A 525 -20.12 4.29 5.37
N HIS A 526 -20.27 4.24 6.67
CA HIS A 526 -20.05 3.04 7.46
C HIS A 526 -21.01 2.95 8.64
N GLU A 527 -21.27 1.73 9.07
CA GLU A 527 -22.03 1.42 10.28
C GLU A 527 -21.29 0.34 11.06
N TRP A 528 -21.05 0.59 12.33
CA TRP A 528 -20.35 -0.30 13.25
C TRP A 528 -21.34 -0.84 14.29
N LYS A 529 -21.33 -2.16 14.49
CA LYS A 529 -22.15 -2.85 15.49
C LYS A 529 -21.36 -3.13 16.77
#